data_2705fbb855c7c461e6fc71ebfe16b2d1
#
_entry.id   2705fbb855c7c461e6fc71ebfe16b2d1
#
_cell.length_a   1.000
_cell.length_b   1.000
_cell.length_c   1.000
_cell.angle_alpha   90.00
_cell.angle_beta   90.00
_cell.angle_gamma   90.00
#
_symmetry.space_group_name_H-M   'P 1'
#
loop_
_entity.id
_entity.type
_entity.pdbx_description
1 polymer ?
#
loop_
_entity_poly.entity_id
_entity_poly.type
_entity_poly.pdbx_seq_one_letter_code
_entity_poly.pdbx_strand_id
1 'polypeptide(L)'
;MKKALHIFAADAKTNSGDFFLGPSTKWQFQNIIGNVVTWQNFNARSKITKKDLHYFNTFDYIVIGGGGLFLPDSNPNSISCWQFAFPTNFYSMLIPDVHVVSIGWNHFYNQDITMPTRGKNRNNRIPQRLKIFKDNVEKLIEKSVSFTMRHSGDCKQLKKVVDSSLHSKIKFAFCPVIGYVKNKYLPNFENRGAYHTFEIKDDRPHRRYYGTSRQSFYNDLLRYIQFLLERDEKIAVMRHDNSQTFAIFLQKNQIPFVLLDNTVANEEKIIKNYSQVKKLYCTAGHSQMTAYALGLNFYSLISHDKLEYFLKDTHNFNKNNYAYVNEKNLLENLKLHYKSKEEIK
;
A
#
# COMPACT_ATOMS: atom_id res chain seq x y z
N MET A 1 3.15 -31.61 -10.28
CA MET A 1 3.13 -30.39 -9.43
C MET A 1 2.23 -29.37 -10.13
N LYS A 2 1.29 -28.77 -9.39
CA LYS A 2 0.38 -27.77 -9.94
C LYS A 2 1.11 -26.47 -10.28
N LYS A 3 0.60 -25.73 -11.27
CA LYS A 3 1.18 -24.48 -11.77
C LYS A 3 0.30 -23.29 -11.41
N ALA A 4 0.88 -22.21 -10.92
CA ALA A 4 0.16 -20.98 -10.61
C ALA A 4 0.75 -19.79 -11.38
N LEU A 5 -0.13 -18.95 -11.92
CA LEU A 5 0.22 -17.66 -12.51
C LEU A 5 -0.10 -16.55 -11.51
N HIS A 6 0.92 -15.80 -11.06
CA HIS A 6 0.73 -14.65 -10.21
C HIS A 6 0.64 -13.36 -11.03
N ILE A 7 -0.50 -12.70 -10.98
CA ILE A 7 -0.79 -11.43 -11.68
C ILE A 7 -0.74 -10.29 -10.67
N PHE A 8 0.26 -9.42 -10.79
CA PHE A 8 0.47 -8.27 -9.91
C PHE A 8 1.21 -7.14 -10.62
N ALA A 9 1.38 -5.99 -9.98
CA ALA A 9 2.15 -4.86 -10.53
C ALA A 9 3.66 -5.12 -10.41
N ALA A 10 4.20 -5.95 -11.32
CA ALA A 10 5.57 -6.50 -11.26
C ALA A 10 6.68 -5.54 -11.69
N ASP A 11 6.36 -4.33 -12.15
CA ASP A 11 7.27 -3.37 -12.76
C ASP A 11 7.84 -2.33 -11.79
N ALA A 12 7.49 -2.42 -10.52
CA ALA A 12 7.96 -1.49 -9.49
C ALA A 12 9.39 -1.84 -9.02
N LYS A 13 10.40 -1.52 -9.82
CA LYS A 13 11.82 -1.79 -9.53
C LYS A 13 12.39 -1.00 -8.35
N THR A 14 11.67 0.00 -7.83
CA THR A 14 12.19 0.99 -6.87
C THR A 14 11.27 1.28 -5.70
N ASN A 15 10.17 0.53 -5.55
CA ASN A 15 9.22 0.68 -4.45
C ASN A 15 9.39 -0.49 -3.47
N SER A 16 9.91 -0.22 -2.28
CA SER A 16 10.22 -1.26 -1.28
C SER A 16 9.01 -2.10 -0.89
N GLY A 17 7.82 -1.51 -0.85
CA GLY A 17 6.60 -2.25 -0.56
C GLY A 17 6.26 -3.28 -1.63
N ASP A 18 6.51 -2.97 -2.88
CA ASP A 18 6.21 -3.85 -3.99
C ASP A 18 7.21 -5.03 -4.09
N PHE A 19 8.42 -4.90 -3.50
CA PHE A 19 9.37 -6.01 -3.41
C PHE A 19 8.85 -7.15 -2.54
N PHE A 20 8.17 -6.82 -1.44
CA PHE A 20 7.58 -7.85 -0.57
C PHE A 20 6.29 -8.43 -1.14
N LEU A 21 5.56 -7.73 -2.02
CA LEU A 21 4.24 -8.17 -2.48
C LEU A 21 4.28 -9.48 -3.26
N GLY A 22 5.24 -9.63 -4.17
CA GLY A 22 5.39 -10.85 -4.96
C GLY A 22 5.58 -12.09 -4.09
N PRO A 23 6.66 -12.18 -3.31
CA PRO A 23 6.93 -13.33 -2.44
C PRO A 23 5.87 -13.52 -1.36
N SER A 24 5.36 -12.46 -0.75
CA SER A 24 4.36 -12.57 0.33
C SER A 24 3.00 -13.09 -0.17
N THR A 25 2.56 -12.68 -1.37
CA THR A 25 1.30 -13.19 -1.95
C THR A 25 1.41 -14.68 -2.27
N LYS A 26 2.55 -15.11 -2.81
CA LYS A 26 2.82 -16.54 -3.07
C LYS A 26 2.85 -17.35 -1.78
N TRP A 27 3.53 -16.85 -0.76
CA TRP A 27 3.58 -17.45 0.56
C TRP A 27 2.18 -17.60 1.18
N GLN A 28 1.38 -16.54 1.17
CA GLN A 28 0.01 -16.58 1.70
C GLN A 28 -0.87 -17.57 0.94
N PHE A 29 -0.79 -17.58 -0.40
CA PHE A 29 -1.57 -18.49 -1.22
C PHE A 29 -1.19 -19.96 -0.96
N GLN A 30 0.11 -20.28 -0.88
CA GLN A 30 0.56 -21.64 -0.57
C GLN A 30 0.10 -22.12 0.80
N ASN A 31 0.06 -21.24 1.80
CA ASN A 31 -0.48 -21.57 3.14
C ASN A 31 -1.99 -21.82 3.11
N ILE A 32 -2.74 -21.16 2.23
CA ILE A 32 -4.19 -21.37 2.07
C ILE A 32 -4.48 -22.72 1.42
N ILE A 33 -3.77 -23.07 0.36
CA ILE A 33 -4.04 -24.30 -0.40
C ILE A 33 -3.32 -25.54 0.16
N GLY A 34 -2.34 -25.36 1.06
CA GLY A 34 -1.55 -26.44 1.67
C GLY A 34 -0.67 -27.22 0.69
N ASN A 35 -0.44 -26.72 -0.52
CA ASN A 35 0.30 -27.41 -1.58
C ASN A 35 1.45 -26.55 -2.13
N VAL A 36 2.54 -27.21 -2.52
CA VAL A 36 3.62 -26.57 -3.27
C VAL A 36 3.22 -26.45 -4.73
N VAL A 37 3.39 -25.24 -5.27
CA VAL A 37 3.10 -24.92 -6.68
C VAL A 37 4.33 -24.33 -7.36
N THR A 38 4.44 -24.54 -8.67
CA THR A 38 5.41 -23.80 -9.50
C THR A 38 4.80 -22.49 -9.94
N TRP A 39 5.58 -21.42 -9.86
CA TRP A 39 5.10 -20.06 -10.10
C TRP A 39 5.62 -19.46 -11.40
N GLN A 40 4.73 -18.80 -12.12
CA GLN A 40 5.07 -17.81 -13.15
C GLN A 40 4.48 -16.45 -12.74
N ASN A 41 5.10 -15.37 -13.23
CA ASN A 41 4.65 -14.01 -12.95
C ASN A 41 4.10 -13.38 -14.23
N PHE A 42 3.05 -12.59 -14.09
CA PHE A 42 2.51 -11.76 -15.16
C PHE A 42 2.28 -10.33 -14.66
N ASN A 43 2.70 -9.34 -15.45
CA ASN A 43 2.49 -7.95 -15.06
C ASN A 43 1.03 -7.54 -15.32
N ALA A 44 0.31 -7.20 -14.26
CA ALA A 44 -1.07 -6.76 -14.33
C ALA A 44 -1.31 -5.56 -15.27
N ARG A 45 -0.28 -4.73 -15.50
CA ARG A 45 -0.38 -3.55 -16.39
C ARG A 45 -0.19 -3.86 -17.87
N SER A 46 0.14 -5.09 -18.22
CA SER A 46 0.26 -5.52 -19.61
C SER A 46 -1.10 -5.52 -20.30
N LYS A 47 -1.09 -5.18 -21.59
CA LYS A 47 -2.29 -5.33 -22.43
C LYS A 47 -2.55 -6.82 -22.65
N ILE A 48 -3.79 -7.25 -22.39
CA ILE A 48 -4.20 -8.65 -22.51
C ILE A 48 -4.78 -8.94 -23.90
N THR A 49 -4.30 -10.00 -24.51
CA THR A 49 -4.71 -10.48 -25.83
C THR A 49 -5.34 -11.89 -25.72
N LYS A 50 -5.91 -12.40 -26.82
CA LYS A 50 -6.38 -13.80 -26.89
C LYS A 50 -5.22 -14.81 -26.68
N LYS A 51 -3.99 -14.48 -27.11
CA LYS A 51 -2.82 -15.32 -26.88
C LYS A 51 -2.49 -15.43 -25.39
N ASP A 52 -2.61 -14.32 -24.65
CA ASP A 52 -2.41 -14.33 -23.19
C ASP A 52 -3.48 -15.16 -22.50
N LEU A 53 -4.75 -15.10 -22.97
CA LEU A 53 -5.81 -15.94 -22.43
C LEU A 53 -5.52 -17.44 -22.62
N HIS A 54 -5.03 -17.86 -23.80
CA HIS A 54 -4.59 -19.24 -24.02
C HIS A 54 -3.45 -19.62 -23.07
N TYR A 55 -2.47 -18.74 -22.89
CA TYR A 55 -1.38 -18.93 -21.94
C TYR A 55 -1.89 -19.07 -20.50
N PHE A 56 -2.83 -18.23 -20.07
CA PHE A 56 -3.43 -18.30 -18.73
C PHE A 56 -4.13 -19.65 -18.49
N ASN A 57 -4.77 -20.20 -19.50
CA ASN A 57 -5.45 -21.49 -19.44
C ASN A 57 -4.50 -22.72 -19.37
N THR A 58 -3.16 -22.49 -19.42
CA THR A 58 -2.18 -23.56 -19.19
C THR A 58 -1.81 -23.75 -17.71
N PHE A 59 -2.38 -22.93 -16.81
CA PHE A 59 -2.15 -23.00 -15.37
C PHE A 59 -3.32 -23.70 -14.66
N ASP A 60 -3.05 -24.23 -13.48
CA ASP A 60 -4.10 -24.73 -12.58
C ASP A 60 -4.74 -23.59 -11.79
N TYR A 61 -3.93 -22.58 -11.41
CA TYR A 61 -4.36 -21.45 -10.61
C TYR A 61 -3.96 -20.12 -11.24
N ILE A 62 -4.85 -19.14 -11.16
CA ILE A 62 -4.55 -17.72 -11.40
C ILE A 62 -4.71 -16.99 -10.08
N VAL A 63 -3.63 -16.41 -9.58
CA VAL A 63 -3.59 -15.63 -8.35
C VAL A 63 -3.44 -14.16 -8.71
N ILE A 64 -4.48 -13.35 -8.48
CA ILE A 64 -4.48 -11.92 -8.74
C ILE A 64 -4.36 -11.21 -7.40
N GLY A 65 -3.29 -10.44 -7.21
CA GLY A 65 -3.24 -9.66 -5.99
C GLY A 65 -1.88 -9.35 -5.44
N GLY A 66 -1.97 -8.89 -4.21
CA GLY A 66 -0.97 -8.05 -3.58
C GLY A 66 -1.03 -6.62 -4.10
N GLY A 67 -1.12 -5.65 -3.19
CA GLY A 67 -1.08 -4.23 -3.52
C GLY A 67 -2.40 -3.59 -3.90
N GLY A 68 -2.32 -2.30 -4.21
CA GLY A 68 -3.48 -1.48 -4.54
C GLY A 68 -3.81 -1.51 -6.01
N LEU A 69 -4.42 -2.57 -6.50
CA LEU A 69 -4.74 -2.72 -7.91
C LEU A 69 -6.03 -1.99 -8.32
N PHE A 70 -6.97 -1.76 -7.39
CA PHE A 70 -8.19 -1.02 -7.67
C PHE A 70 -7.95 0.49 -7.56
N LEU A 71 -8.01 1.18 -8.70
CA LEU A 71 -7.82 2.61 -8.89
C LEU A 71 -8.88 3.13 -9.88
N PRO A 72 -10.18 3.02 -9.57
CA PRO A 72 -11.22 3.27 -10.55
C PRO A 72 -11.27 4.72 -11.03
N ASP A 73 -10.80 5.66 -10.21
CA ASP A 73 -10.77 7.09 -10.51
C ASP A 73 -9.54 7.55 -11.30
N SER A 74 -8.42 6.88 -11.16
CA SER A 74 -7.10 7.37 -11.63
C SER A 74 -6.37 6.46 -12.61
N ASN A 75 -6.81 5.21 -12.80
CA ASN A 75 -6.14 4.31 -13.72
C ASN A 75 -6.40 4.72 -15.19
N PRO A 76 -5.37 4.78 -16.06
CA PRO A 76 -5.55 5.16 -17.47
C PRO A 76 -6.20 4.07 -18.31
N ASN A 77 -6.21 2.82 -17.87
CA ASN A 77 -6.82 1.70 -18.58
C ASN A 77 -8.32 1.89 -18.79
N SER A 78 -8.79 1.78 -20.02
CA SER A 78 -10.20 1.92 -20.40
C SER A 78 -10.93 0.57 -20.55
N ILE A 79 -10.23 -0.56 -20.45
CA ILE A 79 -10.80 -1.90 -20.65
C ILE A 79 -11.54 -2.35 -19.39
N SER A 80 -10.86 -2.25 -18.24
CA SER A 80 -11.40 -2.66 -16.93
C SER A 80 -11.50 -1.51 -15.93
N CYS A 81 -10.86 -0.36 -16.23
CA CYS A 81 -10.74 0.81 -15.36
C CYS A 81 -10.00 0.55 -14.02
N TRP A 82 -9.20 -0.52 -13.93
CA TRP A 82 -8.27 -0.81 -12.84
C TRP A 82 -6.92 -1.32 -13.38
N GLN A 83 -5.96 -1.70 -12.55
CA GLN A 83 -4.60 -1.97 -13.04
C GLN A 83 -4.50 -3.21 -13.94
N PHE A 84 -5.36 -4.20 -13.78
CA PHE A 84 -5.39 -5.38 -14.64
C PHE A 84 -6.34 -5.15 -15.82
N ALA A 85 -5.80 -4.88 -17.00
CA ALA A 85 -6.53 -4.57 -18.22
C ALA A 85 -7.17 -5.81 -18.88
N PHE A 86 -7.88 -6.63 -18.07
CA PHE A 86 -8.50 -7.87 -18.52
C PHE A 86 -9.90 -7.61 -19.11
N PRO A 87 -10.17 -8.02 -20.36
CA PRO A 87 -11.48 -7.85 -20.96
C PRO A 87 -12.57 -8.61 -20.21
N THR A 88 -13.70 -7.98 -19.97
CA THR A 88 -14.80 -8.56 -19.17
C THR A 88 -15.31 -9.89 -19.71
N ASN A 89 -15.40 -10.03 -21.04
CA ASN A 89 -15.84 -11.26 -21.69
C ASN A 89 -14.81 -12.41 -21.61
N PHE A 90 -13.56 -12.14 -21.20
CA PHE A 90 -12.55 -13.21 -21.06
C PHE A 90 -12.70 -13.99 -19.76
N TYR A 91 -13.38 -13.46 -18.74
CA TYR A 91 -13.57 -14.19 -17.48
C TYR A 91 -14.32 -15.52 -17.66
N SER A 92 -15.33 -15.57 -18.53
CA SER A 92 -16.06 -16.80 -18.83
C SER A 92 -15.24 -17.85 -19.60
N MET A 93 -14.13 -17.41 -20.21
CA MET A 93 -13.23 -18.28 -20.99
C MET A 93 -12.03 -18.77 -20.18
N LEU A 94 -11.86 -18.32 -18.94
CA LEU A 94 -10.81 -18.81 -18.04
C LEU A 94 -11.16 -20.21 -17.53
N ILE A 95 -10.24 -21.16 -17.69
CA ILE A 95 -10.35 -22.51 -17.18
C ILE A 95 -9.85 -22.62 -15.73
N PRO A 96 -8.71 -22.01 -15.36
CA PRO A 96 -8.11 -22.14 -14.03
C PRO A 96 -9.00 -21.63 -12.91
N ASP A 97 -8.73 -22.12 -11.70
CA ASP A 97 -9.26 -21.54 -10.47
C ASP A 97 -8.65 -20.14 -10.26
N VAL A 98 -9.52 -19.14 -10.12
CA VAL A 98 -9.10 -17.75 -9.92
C VAL A 98 -9.18 -17.40 -8.45
N HIS A 99 -8.08 -16.93 -7.89
CA HIS A 99 -7.97 -16.47 -6.51
C HIS A 99 -7.54 -15.01 -6.46
N VAL A 100 -8.33 -14.20 -5.78
CA VAL A 100 -8.00 -12.79 -5.55
C VAL A 100 -7.49 -12.64 -4.12
N VAL A 101 -6.22 -12.23 -3.97
CA VAL A 101 -5.52 -12.22 -2.68
C VAL A 101 -5.19 -10.79 -2.26
N SER A 102 -5.90 -10.31 -1.24
CA SER A 102 -5.64 -9.04 -0.54
C SER A 102 -5.44 -7.85 -1.48
N ILE A 103 -6.33 -7.70 -2.47
CA ILE A 103 -6.37 -6.51 -3.34
C ILE A 103 -6.75 -5.29 -2.52
N GLY A 104 -6.08 -4.16 -2.75
CA GLY A 104 -6.38 -2.89 -2.11
C GLY A 104 -7.15 -1.93 -3.02
N TRP A 105 -8.08 -1.22 -2.43
CA TRP A 105 -8.73 -0.05 -3.00
C TRP A 105 -7.88 1.18 -2.69
N ASN A 106 -7.18 1.73 -3.68
CA ASN A 106 -6.30 2.87 -3.47
C ASN A 106 -7.06 4.19 -3.68
N HIS A 107 -7.28 4.89 -2.59
CA HIS A 107 -7.95 6.18 -2.58
C HIS A 107 -7.21 7.15 -1.64
N PHE A 108 -7.15 8.43 -2.00
CA PHE A 108 -6.58 9.46 -1.14
C PHE A 108 -7.60 9.90 -0.10
N TYR A 109 -7.12 10.14 1.11
CA TYR A 109 -7.96 10.53 2.23
C TYR A 109 -8.80 11.78 1.93
N ASN A 110 -10.06 11.73 2.36
CA ASN A 110 -11.04 12.82 2.27
C ASN A 110 -11.24 13.40 0.86
N GLN A 111 -11.11 12.56 -0.17
CA GLN A 111 -11.39 12.96 -1.55
C GLN A 111 -12.51 12.11 -2.14
N ASP A 112 -13.38 12.73 -2.92
CA ASP A 112 -14.37 12.01 -3.68
C ASP A 112 -13.71 11.22 -4.82
N ILE A 113 -14.20 10.03 -5.09
CA ILE A 113 -13.81 9.22 -6.26
C ILE A 113 -14.09 9.95 -7.57
N THR A 114 -15.03 10.90 -7.56
CA THR A 114 -15.39 11.74 -8.71
C THR A 114 -14.42 12.88 -8.96
N MET A 115 -13.48 13.17 -8.04
CA MET A 115 -12.49 14.21 -8.24
C MET A 115 -11.58 13.95 -9.46
N PRO A 116 -11.40 14.91 -10.36
CA PRO A 116 -10.59 14.73 -11.56
C PRO A 116 -9.11 14.54 -11.20
N THR A 117 -8.49 13.53 -11.78
CA THR A 117 -7.08 13.21 -11.53
C THR A 117 -6.10 14.02 -12.36
N ARG A 118 -6.49 14.45 -13.55
CA ARG A 118 -5.75 15.34 -14.47
C ARG A 118 -6.66 15.86 -15.58
N GLY A 119 -6.61 17.18 -15.88
CA GLY A 119 -7.19 17.84 -17.05
C GLY A 119 -8.69 18.11 -16.97
N LYS A 120 -9.11 19.27 -17.51
CA LYS A 120 -10.48 19.83 -17.44
C LYS A 120 -11.59 18.95 -18.06
N ASN A 121 -11.26 17.98 -18.92
CA ASN A 121 -12.25 17.23 -19.72
C ASN A 121 -12.52 15.79 -19.21
N ARG A 122 -12.04 15.40 -18.03
CA ARG A 122 -12.21 14.01 -17.52
C ARG A 122 -13.45 13.79 -16.67
N ASN A 123 -14.07 14.85 -16.14
CA ASN A 123 -15.21 14.73 -15.21
C ASN A 123 -16.42 14.03 -15.83
N ASN A 124 -16.72 14.28 -17.12
CA ASN A 124 -17.88 13.69 -17.79
C ASN A 124 -17.76 12.19 -18.07
N ARG A 125 -16.54 11.61 -17.91
CA ARG A 125 -16.31 10.18 -18.17
C ARG A 125 -16.27 9.31 -16.91
N ILE A 126 -16.32 9.90 -15.72
CA ILE A 126 -16.22 9.16 -14.46
C ILE A 126 -17.37 8.17 -14.26
N PRO A 127 -18.67 8.54 -14.47
CA PRO A 127 -19.77 7.59 -14.34
C PRO A 127 -19.62 6.39 -15.28
N GLN A 128 -19.21 6.63 -16.54
CA GLN A 128 -18.96 5.55 -17.52
C GLN A 128 -17.80 4.65 -17.07
N ARG A 129 -16.73 5.21 -16.55
CA ARG A 129 -15.59 4.46 -16.06
C ARG A 129 -15.94 3.60 -14.84
N LEU A 130 -16.73 4.15 -13.92
CA LEU A 130 -17.22 3.40 -12.75
C LEU A 130 -18.13 2.24 -13.18
N LYS A 131 -18.96 2.43 -14.23
CA LYS A 131 -19.76 1.35 -14.80
C LYS A 131 -18.86 0.24 -15.38
N ILE A 132 -17.86 0.58 -16.20
CA ILE A 132 -16.91 -0.39 -16.77
C ILE A 132 -16.15 -1.13 -15.63
N PHE A 133 -15.72 -0.39 -14.62
CA PHE A 133 -15.06 -0.97 -13.45
C PHE A 133 -15.98 -1.96 -12.73
N LYS A 134 -17.23 -1.55 -12.45
CA LYS A 134 -18.24 -2.39 -11.80
C LYS A 134 -18.45 -3.69 -12.61
N ASP A 135 -18.83 -3.57 -13.88
CA ASP A 135 -19.13 -4.71 -14.76
C ASP A 135 -17.95 -5.70 -14.83
N ASN A 136 -16.71 -5.18 -14.85
CA ASN A 136 -15.51 -5.99 -14.92
C ASN A 136 -15.21 -6.71 -13.59
N VAL A 137 -15.31 -5.99 -12.47
CA VAL A 137 -15.00 -6.55 -11.14
C VAL A 137 -16.08 -7.53 -10.69
N GLU A 138 -17.34 -7.32 -11.03
CA GLU A 138 -18.41 -8.29 -10.76
C GLU A 138 -18.11 -9.62 -11.44
N LYS A 139 -17.68 -9.63 -12.71
CA LYS A 139 -17.28 -10.86 -13.41
C LYS A 139 -16.05 -11.50 -12.80
N LEU A 140 -15.10 -10.72 -12.30
CA LEU A 140 -13.98 -11.24 -11.53
C LEU A 140 -14.44 -11.93 -10.24
N ILE A 141 -15.34 -11.28 -9.46
CA ILE A 141 -15.87 -11.84 -8.21
C ILE A 141 -16.66 -13.14 -8.49
N GLU A 142 -17.52 -13.14 -9.52
CA GLU A 142 -18.28 -14.32 -9.93
C GLU A 142 -17.37 -15.49 -10.24
N LYS A 143 -16.31 -15.27 -11.03
CA LYS A 143 -15.34 -16.27 -11.47
C LYS A 143 -14.42 -16.76 -10.34
N SER A 144 -14.19 -15.92 -9.31
CA SER A 144 -13.23 -16.24 -8.27
C SER A 144 -13.72 -17.32 -7.32
N VAL A 145 -12.85 -18.30 -7.04
CA VAL A 145 -13.01 -19.30 -5.96
C VAL A 145 -12.87 -18.61 -4.60
N SER A 146 -11.92 -17.67 -4.49
CA SER A 146 -11.77 -16.83 -3.31
C SER A 146 -11.50 -15.38 -3.70
N PHE A 147 -12.09 -14.46 -2.96
CA PHE A 147 -11.91 -13.02 -3.20
C PHE A 147 -11.67 -12.29 -1.89
N THR A 148 -10.45 -11.81 -1.69
CA THR A 148 -10.08 -11.08 -0.47
C THR A 148 -9.55 -9.70 -0.79
N MET A 149 -9.88 -8.75 0.10
CA MET A 149 -9.39 -7.38 0.07
C MET A 149 -8.51 -7.10 1.28
N ARG A 150 -7.56 -6.19 1.11
CA ARG A 150 -6.45 -5.91 2.04
C ARG A 150 -6.90 -5.27 3.36
N HIS A 151 -8.01 -4.52 3.35
CA HIS A 151 -8.58 -3.81 4.51
C HIS A 151 -10.08 -3.98 4.57
N SER A 152 -10.63 -3.95 5.80
CA SER A 152 -12.08 -3.96 6.00
C SER A 152 -12.75 -2.73 5.34
N GLY A 153 -12.08 -1.58 5.35
CA GLY A 153 -12.50 -0.39 4.63
C GLY A 153 -12.54 -0.56 3.12
N ASP A 154 -11.55 -1.26 2.53
CA ASP A 154 -11.54 -1.61 1.10
C ASP A 154 -12.77 -2.46 0.73
N CYS A 155 -13.12 -3.45 1.58
CA CYS A 155 -14.33 -4.26 1.41
C CYS A 155 -15.60 -3.38 1.41
N LYS A 156 -15.70 -2.44 2.35
CA LYS A 156 -16.83 -1.51 2.43
C LYS A 156 -16.97 -0.64 1.17
N GLN A 157 -15.85 -0.15 0.64
CA GLN A 157 -15.87 0.66 -0.59
C GLN A 157 -16.29 -0.17 -1.81
N LEU A 158 -15.76 -1.39 -1.96
CA LEU A 158 -16.14 -2.25 -3.08
C LEU A 158 -17.63 -2.63 -3.02
N LYS A 159 -18.15 -2.98 -1.83
CA LYS A 159 -19.56 -3.31 -1.62
C LYS A 159 -20.54 -2.18 -1.95
N LYS A 160 -20.10 -0.91 -1.96
CA LYS A 160 -20.95 0.22 -2.43
C LYS A 160 -21.08 0.27 -3.94
N VAL A 161 -20.20 -0.40 -4.68
CA VAL A 161 -20.12 -0.33 -6.13
C VAL A 161 -20.73 -1.55 -6.80
N VAL A 162 -20.50 -2.75 -6.26
CA VAL A 162 -20.95 -4.01 -6.86
C VAL A 162 -22.32 -4.43 -6.34
N ASP A 163 -22.98 -5.33 -7.07
CA ASP A 163 -24.27 -5.88 -6.70
C ASP A 163 -24.24 -6.57 -5.33
N SER A 164 -25.32 -6.44 -4.56
CA SER A 164 -25.44 -6.97 -3.20
C SER A 164 -25.36 -8.50 -3.14
N SER A 165 -25.78 -9.20 -4.19
CA SER A 165 -25.68 -10.66 -4.30
C SER A 165 -24.24 -11.17 -4.22
N LEU A 166 -23.24 -10.33 -4.55
CA LEU A 166 -21.82 -10.66 -4.53
C LEU A 166 -21.15 -10.33 -3.19
N HIS A 167 -21.82 -9.63 -2.28
CA HIS A 167 -21.23 -9.15 -1.01
C HIS A 167 -20.71 -10.28 -0.12
N SER A 168 -21.36 -11.44 -0.15
CA SER A 168 -20.95 -12.62 0.63
C SER A 168 -19.59 -13.20 0.19
N LYS A 169 -19.20 -13.01 -1.08
CA LYS A 169 -17.90 -13.45 -1.61
C LYS A 169 -16.76 -12.53 -1.22
N ILE A 170 -17.02 -11.24 -0.94
CA ILE A 170 -16.00 -10.24 -0.62
C ILE A 170 -15.59 -10.35 0.84
N LYS A 171 -14.39 -10.88 1.10
CA LYS A 171 -13.84 -11.10 2.43
C LYS A 171 -12.66 -10.17 2.70
N PHE A 172 -12.43 -9.88 3.97
CA PHE A 172 -11.23 -9.20 4.44
C PHE A 172 -10.11 -10.22 4.70
N ALA A 173 -8.89 -9.91 4.25
CA ALA A 173 -7.68 -10.57 4.67
C ALA A 173 -6.54 -9.55 4.71
N PHE A 174 -5.77 -9.54 5.77
CA PHE A 174 -4.62 -8.63 5.88
C PHE A 174 -3.69 -8.69 4.68
N CYS A 175 -3.00 -7.58 4.42
CA CYS A 175 -1.94 -7.55 3.42
C CYS A 175 -0.94 -8.69 3.66
N PRO A 176 -0.62 -9.49 2.64
CA PRO A 176 0.27 -10.64 2.79
C PRO A 176 1.66 -10.28 3.33
N VAL A 177 2.11 -9.05 3.11
CA VAL A 177 3.39 -8.54 3.64
C VAL A 177 3.47 -8.69 5.15
N ILE A 178 2.38 -8.48 5.89
CA ILE A 178 2.37 -8.56 7.36
C ILE A 178 2.72 -9.98 7.82
N GLY A 179 1.99 -10.97 7.33
CA GLY A 179 2.21 -12.37 7.70
C GLY A 179 3.58 -12.88 7.26
N TYR A 180 3.99 -12.54 6.03
CA TYR A 180 5.28 -12.93 5.47
C TYR A 180 6.46 -12.35 6.26
N VAL A 181 6.46 -11.05 6.50
CA VAL A 181 7.54 -10.37 7.25
C VAL A 181 7.58 -10.88 8.69
N LYS A 182 6.42 -11.01 9.34
CA LYS A 182 6.34 -11.54 10.71
C LYS A 182 6.88 -12.96 10.81
N ASN A 183 6.52 -13.84 9.88
CA ASN A 183 6.96 -15.24 9.92
C ASN A 183 8.45 -15.39 9.59
N LYS A 184 8.92 -14.70 8.54
CA LYS A 184 10.28 -14.87 8.03
C LYS A 184 11.35 -14.13 8.85
N TYR A 185 11.04 -12.93 9.32
CA TYR A 185 12.05 -12.03 9.86
C TYR A 185 11.91 -11.75 11.36
N LEU A 186 10.68 -11.67 11.90
CA LEU A 186 10.50 -11.30 13.32
C LEU A 186 11.24 -12.21 14.30
N PRO A 187 11.35 -13.55 14.11
CA PRO A 187 12.04 -14.40 15.07
C PRO A 187 13.52 -14.05 15.29
N ASN A 188 14.18 -13.47 14.29
CA ASN A 188 15.59 -13.07 14.34
C ASN A 188 15.79 -11.56 14.22
N PHE A 189 14.74 -10.79 14.44
CA PHE A 189 14.78 -9.34 14.29
C PHE A 189 15.27 -8.67 15.57
N GLU A 190 16.43 -8.04 15.48
CA GLU A 190 17.01 -7.23 16.56
C GLU A 190 16.79 -5.75 16.27
N ASN A 191 15.97 -5.09 17.06
CA ASN A 191 15.75 -3.65 16.95
C ASN A 191 16.85 -2.88 17.69
N ARG A 192 17.69 -2.16 16.95
CA ARG A 192 18.76 -1.31 17.50
C ARG A 192 18.26 0.06 17.95
N GLY A 193 17.10 0.49 17.48
CA GLY A 193 16.38 1.68 17.94
C GLY A 193 17.15 3.00 17.88
N ALA A 194 17.97 3.21 16.82
CA ALA A 194 18.91 4.32 16.78
C ALA A 194 18.29 5.66 16.32
N TYR A 195 17.26 5.63 15.42
CA TYR A 195 16.82 6.82 14.70
C TYR A 195 15.31 7.05 14.78
N HIS A 196 14.91 8.30 14.98
CA HIS A 196 13.61 8.80 14.58
C HIS A 196 13.59 8.89 13.05
N THR A 197 12.85 8.03 12.40
CA THR A 197 12.92 7.79 10.96
C THR A 197 11.69 8.34 10.24
N PHE A 198 11.92 9.18 9.23
CA PHE A 198 10.86 9.79 8.43
C PHE A 198 10.79 9.17 7.05
N GLU A 199 9.70 8.50 6.74
CA GLU A 199 9.39 7.95 5.43
C GLU A 199 8.26 8.78 4.81
N ILE A 200 8.61 9.76 4.00
CA ILE A 200 7.68 10.72 3.42
C ILE A 200 7.59 10.53 1.91
N LYS A 201 6.47 9.97 1.48
CA LYS A 201 6.16 9.73 0.08
C LYS A 201 5.58 10.97 -0.56
N ASP A 202 6.06 11.34 -1.75
CA ASP A 202 5.67 12.59 -2.44
C ASP A 202 5.06 12.37 -3.84
N ASP A 203 4.60 11.16 -4.12
CA ASP A 203 3.85 10.89 -5.36
C ASP A 203 2.49 11.61 -5.35
N ARG A 204 2.10 12.20 -6.49
CA ARG A 204 0.82 12.91 -6.66
C ARG A 204 0.55 13.96 -5.57
N PRO A 205 1.44 14.93 -5.38
CA PRO A 205 1.40 15.84 -4.22
C PRO A 205 0.11 16.65 -4.13
N HIS A 206 -0.52 17.03 -5.26
CA HIS A 206 -1.80 17.75 -5.30
C HIS A 206 -2.98 16.94 -4.69
N ARG A 207 -2.87 15.61 -4.62
CA ARG A 207 -3.86 14.75 -3.97
C ARG A 207 -3.44 14.37 -2.56
N ARG A 208 -2.16 14.04 -2.38
CA ARG A 208 -1.63 13.63 -1.08
C ARG A 208 -1.75 14.70 -0.02
N TYR A 209 -1.54 15.96 -0.42
CA TYR A 209 -1.62 17.13 0.47
C TYR A 209 -2.92 17.92 0.26
N TYR A 210 -4.01 17.25 -0.12
CA TYR A 210 -5.30 17.90 -0.30
C TYR A 210 -5.77 18.57 1.02
N GLY A 211 -6.16 19.84 0.93
CA GLY A 211 -6.54 20.65 2.11
C GLY A 211 -5.37 21.32 2.85
N THR A 212 -4.13 21.10 2.38
CA THR A 212 -2.92 21.80 2.82
C THR A 212 -1.95 21.95 1.66
N SER A 213 -0.76 22.50 1.89
CA SER A 213 0.32 22.49 0.91
C SER A 213 1.44 21.54 1.33
N ARG A 214 2.16 20.96 0.35
CA ARG A 214 3.38 20.20 0.63
C ARG A 214 4.36 21.01 1.47
N GLN A 215 4.51 22.31 1.18
CA GLN A 215 5.44 23.18 1.89
C GLN A 215 5.04 23.36 3.36
N SER A 216 3.74 23.56 3.63
CA SER A 216 3.24 23.67 5.00
C SER A 216 3.49 22.38 5.80
N PHE A 217 3.14 21.24 5.23
CA PHE A 217 3.39 19.92 5.84
C PHE A 217 4.88 19.68 6.12
N TYR A 218 5.75 20.02 5.16
CA TYR A 218 7.20 19.89 5.33
C TYR A 218 7.76 20.83 6.40
N ASN A 219 7.23 22.06 6.51
CA ASN A 219 7.63 23.00 7.54
C ASN A 219 7.25 22.52 8.95
N ASP A 220 6.08 21.90 9.11
CA ASP A 220 5.69 21.31 10.41
C ASP A 220 6.59 20.13 10.78
N LEU A 221 6.93 19.27 9.82
CA LEU A 221 7.91 18.20 10.06
C LEU A 221 9.30 18.73 10.36
N LEU A 222 9.74 19.79 9.68
CA LEU A 222 11.04 20.45 9.95
C LEU A 222 11.11 20.95 11.39
N ARG A 223 10.09 21.69 11.86
CA ARG A 223 10.01 22.17 13.24
C ARG A 223 9.99 21.03 14.25
N TYR A 224 9.32 19.93 13.92
CA TYR A 224 9.31 18.75 14.76
C TYR A 224 10.68 18.06 14.80
N ILE A 225 11.38 17.95 13.67
CA ILE A 225 12.74 17.40 13.59
C ILE A 225 13.71 18.27 14.40
N GLN A 226 13.63 19.59 14.31
CA GLN A 226 14.42 20.51 15.15
C GLN A 226 14.16 20.27 16.63
N PHE A 227 12.90 20.14 17.03
CA PHE A 227 12.52 19.78 18.41
C PHE A 227 13.13 18.46 18.88
N LEU A 228 13.25 17.45 18.01
CA LEU A 228 13.92 16.18 18.31
C LEU A 228 15.44 16.35 18.45
N LEU A 229 16.07 17.09 17.56
CA LEU A 229 17.52 17.37 17.58
C LEU A 229 17.94 18.14 18.84
N GLU A 230 17.12 19.08 19.33
CA GLU A 230 17.31 19.79 20.60
C GLU A 230 17.32 18.86 21.83
N ARG A 231 16.92 17.59 21.66
CA ARG A 231 16.88 16.52 22.66
C ARG A 231 17.86 15.39 22.37
N ASP A 232 18.89 15.70 21.57
CA ASP A 232 19.93 14.76 21.16
C ASP A 232 19.41 13.51 20.42
N GLU A 233 18.17 13.57 19.89
CA GLU A 233 17.61 12.48 19.10
C GLU A 233 18.23 12.46 17.69
N LYS A 234 18.51 11.26 17.20
CA LYS A 234 19.09 11.05 15.88
C LYS A 234 18.01 10.88 14.81
N ILE A 235 18.24 11.51 13.68
CA ILE A 235 17.28 11.54 12.57
C ILE A 235 17.72 10.66 11.42
N ALA A 236 16.79 9.92 10.84
CA ALA A 236 16.99 9.26 9.56
C ALA A 236 15.84 9.59 8.59
N VAL A 237 16.15 9.58 7.30
CA VAL A 237 15.16 9.58 6.22
C VAL A 237 15.17 8.22 5.55
N MET A 238 14.02 7.56 5.51
CA MET A 238 13.86 6.28 4.83
C MET A 238 13.29 6.51 3.42
N ARG A 239 14.04 6.09 2.41
CA ARG A 239 13.56 6.12 1.02
C ARG A 239 12.73 4.88 0.73
N HIS A 240 11.47 5.09 0.38
CA HIS A 240 10.54 4.03 -0.01
C HIS A 240 10.50 3.82 -1.53
N ASP A 241 10.70 4.88 -2.28
CA ASP A 241 10.76 4.89 -3.75
C ASP A 241 11.81 5.90 -4.24
N ASN A 242 11.83 6.18 -5.54
CA ASN A 242 12.80 7.11 -6.14
C ASN A 242 12.64 8.57 -5.71
N SER A 243 11.60 8.93 -4.96
CA SER A 243 11.43 10.30 -4.47
C SER A 243 12.50 10.64 -3.43
N GLN A 244 13.19 11.77 -3.66
CA GLN A 244 14.17 12.33 -2.73
C GLN A 244 13.72 13.71 -2.20
N THR A 245 12.51 14.13 -2.53
CA THR A 245 12.03 15.51 -2.31
C THR A 245 12.16 15.93 -0.86
N PHE A 246 11.81 15.07 0.10
CA PHE A 246 11.91 15.38 1.52
C PHE A 246 13.38 15.41 2.00
N ALA A 247 14.21 14.47 1.56
CA ALA A 247 15.65 14.47 1.89
C ALA A 247 16.34 15.76 1.39
N ILE A 248 16.07 16.14 0.13
CA ILE A 248 16.58 17.40 -0.44
C ILE A 248 16.08 18.62 0.34
N PHE A 249 14.82 18.59 0.79
CA PHE A 249 14.28 19.69 1.61
C PHE A 249 15.04 19.80 2.94
N LEU A 250 15.33 18.70 3.62
CA LEU A 250 16.10 18.71 4.87
C LEU A 250 17.54 19.17 4.63
N GLN A 251 18.21 18.71 3.57
CA GLN A 251 19.55 19.17 3.21
C GLN A 251 19.61 20.68 3.00
N LYS A 252 18.64 21.26 2.27
CA LYS A 252 18.55 22.73 2.07
C LYS A 252 18.37 23.49 3.37
N ASN A 253 17.77 22.89 4.39
CA ASN A 253 17.60 23.47 5.72
C ASN A 253 18.73 23.06 6.68
N GLN A 254 19.82 22.47 6.19
CA GLN A 254 21.02 22.09 6.95
C GLN A 254 20.73 21.13 8.12
N ILE A 255 19.69 20.30 7.98
CA ILE A 255 19.35 19.28 8.99
C ILE A 255 20.22 18.04 8.80
N PRO A 256 20.94 17.59 9.86
CA PRO A 256 21.70 16.36 9.80
C PRO A 256 20.77 15.12 9.84
N PHE A 257 20.97 14.17 8.94
CA PHE A 257 20.23 12.91 8.93
C PHE A 257 21.04 11.78 8.28
N VAL A 258 20.67 10.54 8.59
CA VAL A 258 21.14 9.33 7.91
C VAL A 258 20.12 8.92 6.85
N LEU A 259 20.58 8.51 5.67
CA LEU A 259 19.73 8.00 4.60
C LEU A 259 19.62 6.46 4.69
N LEU A 260 18.42 5.96 4.97
CA LEU A 260 18.08 4.53 4.93
C LEU A 260 17.42 4.21 3.59
N ASP A 261 18.20 3.70 2.64
CA ASP A 261 17.73 3.47 1.27
C ASP A 261 17.12 2.08 1.09
N ASN A 262 15.79 2.05 0.93
CA ASN A 262 15.00 0.85 0.66
C ASN A 262 14.59 0.70 -0.82
N THR A 263 15.19 1.47 -1.74
CA THR A 263 14.85 1.39 -3.17
C THR A 263 15.54 0.23 -3.89
N VAL A 264 16.38 -0.50 -3.19
CA VAL A 264 17.08 -1.70 -3.71
C VAL A 264 16.23 -2.93 -3.45
N ALA A 265 16.03 -3.78 -4.47
CA ALA A 265 15.27 -5.02 -4.38
C ALA A 265 16.02 -6.11 -3.59
N ASN A 266 16.30 -5.84 -2.31
CA ASN A 266 16.95 -6.75 -1.38
C ASN A 266 16.20 -6.71 -0.04
N GLU A 267 15.46 -7.76 0.24
CA GLU A 267 14.62 -7.86 1.44
C GLU A 267 15.45 -7.72 2.73
N GLU A 268 16.61 -8.39 2.81
CA GLU A 268 17.46 -8.37 4.01
C GLU A 268 18.02 -6.98 4.29
N LYS A 269 18.43 -6.25 3.24
CA LYS A 269 18.88 -4.86 3.36
C LYS A 269 17.74 -3.97 3.87
N ILE A 270 16.52 -4.17 3.35
CA ILE A 270 15.34 -3.44 3.80
C ILE A 270 15.09 -3.72 5.28
N ILE A 271 15.08 -4.98 5.71
CA ILE A 271 14.89 -5.36 7.11
C ILE A 271 16.01 -4.81 8.01
N LYS A 272 17.27 -4.83 7.54
CA LYS A 272 18.41 -4.20 8.24
C LYS A 272 18.20 -2.69 8.43
N ASN A 273 17.62 -1.99 7.46
CA ASN A 273 17.28 -0.58 7.64
C ASN A 273 16.17 -0.39 8.68
N TYR A 274 15.15 -1.26 8.70
CA TYR A 274 14.12 -1.23 9.74
C TYR A 274 14.68 -1.52 11.15
N SER A 275 15.73 -2.33 11.30
CA SER A 275 16.33 -2.59 12.62
C SER A 275 16.96 -1.36 13.27
N GLN A 276 17.24 -0.30 12.51
CA GLN A 276 17.78 0.95 13.01
C GLN A 276 16.69 1.95 13.49
N VAL A 277 15.42 1.61 13.29
CA VAL A 277 14.30 2.50 13.58
C VAL A 277 13.97 2.50 15.07
N LYS A 278 14.12 3.63 15.75
CA LYS A 278 13.60 3.89 17.10
C LYS A 278 12.08 4.16 17.00
N LYS A 279 11.68 4.99 16.05
CA LYS A 279 10.30 5.30 15.72
C LYS A 279 10.17 5.69 14.26
N LEU A 280 9.16 5.14 13.58
CA LEU A 280 8.86 5.44 12.18
C LEU A 280 7.72 6.44 12.06
N TYR A 281 7.92 7.53 11.33
CA TYR A 281 6.89 8.47 10.89
C TYR A 281 6.66 8.26 9.40
N CYS A 282 5.50 7.72 8.99
CA CYS A 282 5.34 7.26 7.62
C CYS A 282 4.04 7.69 6.94
N THR A 283 4.14 7.94 5.64
CA THR A 283 3.03 8.23 4.73
C THR A 283 2.75 7.08 3.77
N ALA A 284 3.53 5.98 3.80
CA ALA A 284 3.35 4.82 2.93
C ALA A 284 2.76 3.62 3.68
N GLY A 285 1.75 2.98 3.06
CA GLY A 285 1.06 1.85 3.69
C GLY A 285 1.95 0.63 3.95
N HIS A 286 2.83 0.28 3.01
CA HIS A 286 3.71 -0.87 3.23
C HIS A 286 4.78 -0.62 4.29
N SER A 287 5.27 0.61 4.44
CA SER A 287 6.19 0.95 5.51
C SER A 287 5.53 0.78 6.89
N GLN A 288 4.27 1.23 7.02
CA GLN A 288 3.46 1.03 8.22
C GLN A 288 3.23 -0.47 8.51
N MET A 289 2.87 -1.25 7.49
CA MET A 289 2.63 -2.69 7.62
C MET A 289 3.89 -3.47 7.98
N THR A 290 5.04 -3.11 7.40
CA THR A 290 6.34 -3.73 7.71
C THR A 290 6.78 -3.39 9.14
N ALA A 291 6.65 -2.13 9.56
CA ALA A 291 6.94 -1.72 10.93
C ALA A 291 6.08 -2.48 11.95
N TYR A 292 4.77 -2.58 11.68
CA TYR A 292 3.85 -3.36 12.51
C TYR A 292 4.24 -4.84 12.59
N ALA A 293 4.57 -5.45 11.45
CA ALA A 293 4.97 -6.87 11.41
C ALA A 293 6.25 -7.16 12.21
N LEU A 294 7.16 -6.19 12.29
CA LEU A 294 8.41 -6.26 13.05
C LEU A 294 8.28 -5.77 14.50
N GLY A 295 7.08 -5.40 14.96
CA GLY A 295 6.85 -4.91 16.32
C GLY A 295 7.44 -3.52 16.60
N LEU A 296 7.73 -2.73 15.57
CA LEU A 296 8.31 -1.39 15.70
C LEU A 296 7.28 -0.34 16.07
N ASN A 297 7.71 0.67 16.82
CA ASN A 297 6.92 1.86 17.04
C ASN A 297 6.78 2.66 15.75
N PHE A 298 5.54 3.01 15.39
CA PHE A 298 5.29 3.87 14.24
C PHE A 298 4.21 4.91 14.51
N TYR A 299 4.26 6.00 13.77
CA TYR A 299 3.27 7.07 13.74
C TYR A 299 2.82 7.29 12.31
N SER A 300 1.52 7.12 12.07
CA SER A 300 0.97 7.22 10.73
C SER A 300 0.63 8.67 10.38
N LEU A 301 1.20 9.17 9.29
CA LEU A 301 0.86 10.46 8.69
C LEU A 301 -0.15 10.20 7.56
N ILE A 302 -1.43 10.24 7.92
CA ILE A 302 -2.52 9.78 7.05
C ILE A 302 -2.73 10.75 5.88
N SER A 303 -2.41 10.25 4.68
CA SER A 303 -2.69 10.90 3.40
C SER A 303 -3.55 10.03 2.47
N HIS A 304 -3.81 8.80 2.88
CA HIS A 304 -4.49 7.75 2.12
C HIS A 304 -5.42 6.96 3.03
N ASP A 305 -6.60 6.59 2.55
CA ASP A 305 -7.58 5.80 3.30
C ASP A 305 -7.00 4.48 3.82
N LYS A 306 -6.13 3.83 3.05
CA LYS A 306 -5.47 2.57 3.45
C LYS A 306 -4.65 2.66 4.74
N LEU A 307 -4.11 3.84 5.07
CA LEU A 307 -3.37 4.05 6.32
C LEU A 307 -4.33 4.03 7.51
N GLU A 308 -5.46 4.71 7.37
CA GLU A 308 -6.51 4.74 8.36
C GLU A 308 -7.18 3.37 8.53
N TYR A 309 -7.51 2.70 7.42
CA TYR A 309 -8.11 1.36 7.46
C TYR A 309 -7.21 0.36 8.16
N PHE A 310 -5.91 0.40 7.88
CA PHE A 310 -4.94 -0.45 8.55
C PHE A 310 -4.91 -0.23 10.06
N LEU A 311 -4.89 1.02 10.52
CA LEU A 311 -4.92 1.34 11.96
C LEU A 311 -6.21 0.82 12.62
N LYS A 312 -7.36 0.94 11.95
CA LYS A 312 -8.64 0.40 12.43
C LYS A 312 -8.63 -1.12 12.50
N ASP A 313 -8.14 -1.77 11.45
CA ASP A 313 -8.10 -3.24 11.35
C ASP A 313 -7.12 -3.87 12.36
N THR A 314 -6.11 -3.13 12.81
CA THR A 314 -5.12 -3.57 13.81
C THR A 314 -5.37 -3.04 15.22
N HIS A 315 -6.51 -2.39 15.46
CA HIS A 315 -6.87 -1.74 16.73
C HIS A 315 -5.87 -0.67 17.20
N ASN A 316 -5.10 -0.09 16.28
CA ASN A 316 -4.13 0.98 16.54
C ASN A 316 -4.67 2.38 16.22
N PHE A 317 -5.96 2.51 15.91
CA PHE A 317 -6.58 3.77 15.57
C PHE A 317 -6.90 4.59 16.83
N ASN A 318 -5.86 5.17 17.43
CA ASN A 318 -5.95 6.11 18.54
C ASN A 318 -5.07 7.33 18.26
N LYS A 319 -5.39 8.47 18.87
CA LYS A 319 -4.73 9.77 18.63
C LYS A 319 -3.20 9.75 18.85
N ASN A 320 -2.72 8.81 19.62
CA ASN A 320 -1.28 8.65 19.89
C ASN A 320 -0.51 7.96 18.75
N ASN A 321 -1.18 7.44 17.73
CA ASN A 321 -0.54 6.66 16.67
C ASN A 321 -0.65 7.31 15.29
N TYR A 322 -1.38 8.41 15.14
CA TYR A 322 -1.54 9.06 13.84
C TYR A 322 -1.87 10.56 13.92
N ALA A 323 -1.61 11.23 12.81
CA ALA A 323 -2.21 12.53 12.44
C ALA A 323 -2.55 12.52 10.94
N TYR A 324 -3.47 13.39 10.54
CA TYR A 324 -3.71 13.63 9.11
C TYR A 324 -2.70 14.66 8.58
N VAL A 325 -2.24 14.50 7.34
CA VAL A 325 -1.25 15.40 6.72
C VAL A 325 -1.76 16.84 6.57
N ASN A 326 -3.07 17.05 6.59
CA ASN A 326 -3.74 18.35 6.52
C ASN A 326 -4.29 18.86 7.88
N GLU A 327 -3.86 18.25 8.97
CA GLU A 327 -4.27 18.66 10.32
C GLU A 327 -3.63 19.98 10.70
N LYS A 328 -4.43 20.94 11.16
CA LYS A 328 -3.95 22.31 11.48
C LYS A 328 -2.90 22.35 12.61
N ASN A 329 -2.98 21.40 13.54
CA ASN A 329 -2.12 21.31 14.73
C ASN A 329 -1.14 20.14 14.63
N LEU A 330 -0.68 19.78 13.42
CA LEU A 330 0.20 18.62 13.21
C LEU A 330 1.45 18.67 14.10
N LEU A 331 2.14 19.80 14.17
CA LEU A 331 3.34 19.97 14.99
C LEU A 331 3.06 19.69 16.48
N GLU A 332 1.99 20.26 17.02
CA GLU A 332 1.65 20.11 18.44
C GLU A 332 1.25 18.64 18.74
N ASN A 333 0.51 18.00 17.87
CA ASN A 333 0.17 16.57 18.02
C ASN A 333 1.42 15.68 18.02
N LEU A 334 2.40 15.96 17.17
CA LEU A 334 3.68 15.25 17.15
C LEU A 334 4.48 15.44 18.43
N LYS A 335 4.51 16.68 18.98
CA LYS A 335 5.20 16.99 20.24
C LYS A 335 4.51 16.35 21.44
N LEU A 336 3.18 16.40 21.52
CA LEU A 336 2.40 15.75 22.57
C LEU A 336 2.63 14.24 22.58
N HIS A 337 2.64 13.63 21.39
CA HIS A 337 2.91 12.22 21.27
C HIS A 337 4.34 11.82 21.73
N TYR A 338 5.34 12.67 21.52
CA TYR A 338 6.69 12.44 22.03
C TYR A 338 6.69 12.43 23.58
N LYS A 339 6.10 13.44 24.21
CA LYS A 339 6.05 13.62 25.68
C LYS A 339 5.31 12.47 26.39
N SER A 340 4.16 12.04 25.86
CA SER A 340 3.32 10.99 26.49
C SER A 340 4.02 9.63 26.63
N LYS A 341 5.14 9.40 25.95
CA LYS A 341 5.93 8.17 26.05
C LYS A 341 7.18 8.31 26.93
N GLU A 342 7.63 9.50 27.25
CA GLU A 342 8.71 9.72 28.22
C GLU A 342 8.22 9.60 29.66
N GLU A 343 6.95 9.97 29.93
CA GLU A 343 6.35 9.86 31.25
C GLU A 343 6.00 8.41 31.69
N ILE A 344 6.12 7.42 30.75
CA ILE A 344 5.81 6.00 31.02
C ILE A 344 7.12 5.19 31.25
N LYS A 345 8.28 5.83 31.15
CA LYS A 345 9.59 5.24 31.50
C LYS A 345 10.00 5.64 32.92
#